data_d6d845be9a6315f3d43f71cfb2f6ca57
#
_entry.id   d6d845be9a6315f3d43f71cfb2f6ca57
#
_cell.length_a   1.000
_cell.length_b   1.000
_cell.length_c   1.000
_cell.angle_alpha   90.00
_cell.angle_beta   90.00
_cell.angle_gamma   90.00
#
_symmetry.space_group_name_H-M   'P 1'
#
loop_
_entity.id
_entity.type
_entity.pdbx_description
1 polymer ?
#
loop_
_entity_poly.entity_id
_entity_poly.type
_entity_poly.pdbx_seq_one_letter_code
_entity_poly.pdbx_strand_id
1 'polypeptide(L)'
;MEGVRHAVLQFRPEKSRLGESLARLRAHLEALRPHAPQVVVLPEAALTGYFLQGGVRELALTRHELLELLVGVYEKVGWEGVLDVVVGFYERDEGAYYNSAAYLELPHRVVHVHRKVFLPTYGVFDEERYLARGRRVEAFRTRFGRAALLICEDFWHSITATIAALDGAEVIYARGEPGQGLPGGVSRERGPLAHPRPGGGGGARAICGGGEPCGV
;
A
#
# COMPACT_ATOMS: atom_id res chain seq x y z
N MET A 1 7.30 21.60 -12.85
CA MET A 1 7.46 20.77 -11.64
C MET A 1 7.92 19.40 -12.11
N GLU A 2 9.08 18.93 -11.66
CA GLU A 2 9.49 17.56 -11.89
C GLU A 2 8.45 16.62 -11.22
N GLY A 3 7.99 15.61 -11.96
CA GLY A 3 7.04 14.65 -11.44
C GLY A 3 7.66 13.79 -10.33
N VAL A 4 6.86 13.36 -9.36
CA VAL A 4 7.29 12.42 -8.31
C VAL A 4 7.54 11.04 -8.92
N ARG A 5 8.74 10.48 -8.71
CA ARG A 5 9.05 9.13 -9.18
C ARG A 5 8.56 8.08 -8.18
N HIS A 6 7.64 7.25 -8.64
CA HIS A 6 7.10 6.13 -7.89
C HIS A 6 7.68 4.81 -8.40
N ALA A 7 8.05 3.92 -7.49
CA ALA A 7 8.31 2.52 -7.79
C ALA A 7 7.23 1.65 -7.16
N VAL A 8 6.52 0.89 -7.99
CA VAL A 8 5.51 -0.06 -7.51
C VAL A 8 6.12 -1.46 -7.57
N LEU A 9 6.26 -2.09 -6.41
CA LEU A 9 6.83 -3.42 -6.31
C LEU A 9 5.73 -4.49 -6.38
N GLN A 10 5.77 -5.33 -7.39
CA GLN A 10 5.05 -6.59 -7.41
C GLN A 10 5.85 -7.62 -6.59
N PHE A 11 5.64 -7.56 -5.30
CA PHE A 11 6.41 -8.31 -4.32
C PHE A 11 5.54 -9.41 -3.72
N ARG A 12 5.99 -10.65 -3.80
CA ARG A 12 5.32 -11.78 -3.16
C ARG A 12 6.06 -12.12 -1.86
N PRO A 13 5.45 -11.84 -0.70
CA PRO A 13 6.07 -12.16 0.58
C PRO A 13 6.09 -13.68 0.83
N GLU A 14 7.02 -14.13 1.65
CA GLU A 14 6.97 -15.48 2.19
C GLU A 14 5.96 -15.52 3.34
N LYS A 15 4.94 -16.38 3.21
CA LYS A 15 3.88 -16.49 4.21
C LYS A 15 4.47 -16.85 5.57
N SER A 16 4.10 -16.09 6.58
CA SER A 16 4.50 -16.26 7.99
C SER A 16 6.02 -16.22 8.24
N ARG A 17 6.82 -15.71 7.28
CA ARG A 17 8.28 -15.63 7.38
C ARG A 17 8.76 -14.20 7.24
N LEU A 18 8.51 -13.40 8.27
CA LEU A 18 8.83 -11.97 8.27
C LEU A 18 10.30 -11.68 7.90
N GLY A 19 11.25 -12.44 8.45
CA GLY A 19 12.67 -12.25 8.16
C GLY A 19 13.03 -12.47 6.69
N GLU A 20 12.45 -13.47 6.03
CA GLU A 20 12.66 -13.72 4.60
C GLU A 20 12.02 -12.64 3.73
N SER A 21 10.82 -12.17 4.11
CA SER A 21 10.16 -11.05 3.44
C SER A 21 10.98 -9.77 3.53
N LEU A 22 11.56 -9.45 4.70
CA LEU A 22 12.45 -8.30 4.88
C LEU A 22 13.75 -8.42 4.07
N ALA A 23 14.33 -9.63 3.99
CA ALA A 23 15.52 -9.87 3.17
C ALA A 23 15.22 -9.66 1.67
N ARG A 24 14.08 -10.13 1.19
CA ARG A 24 13.62 -9.88 -0.19
C ARG A 24 13.34 -8.39 -0.45
N LEU A 25 12.67 -7.72 0.50
CA LEU A 25 12.43 -6.28 0.40
C LEU A 25 13.77 -5.53 0.30
N ARG A 26 14.76 -5.89 1.11
CA ARG A 26 16.10 -5.31 1.03
C ARG A 26 16.68 -5.47 -0.37
N ALA A 27 16.67 -6.66 -0.95
CA ALA A 27 17.21 -6.90 -2.29
C ALA A 27 16.50 -6.06 -3.38
N HIS A 28 15.17 -5.90 -3.27
CA HIS A 28 14.43 -5.01 -4.17
C HIS A 28 14.81 -3.55 -4.01
N LEU A 29 14.97 -3.06 -2.78
CA LEU A 29 15.37 -1.68 -2.54
C LEU A 29 16.81 -1.43 -3.02
N GLU A 30 17.74 -2.39 -2.84
CA GLU A 30 19.09 -2.32 -3.40
C GLU A 30 19.05 -2.17 -4.93
N ALA A 31 18.21 -2.95 -5.61
CA ALA A 31 18.03 -2.87 -7.06
C ALA A 31 17.38 -1.55 -7.52
N LEU A 32 16.56 -0.93 -6.67
CA LEU A 32 15.89 0.33 -6.98
C LEU A 32 16.77 1.57 -6.77
N ARG A 33 17.83 1.48 -5.96
CA ARG A 33 18.72 2.64 -5.65
C ARG A 33 19.17 3.42 -6.88
N PRO A 34 19.67 2.79 -7.97
CA PRO A 34 20.11 3.52 -9.17
C PRO A 34 19.01 4.35 -9.83
N HIS A 35 17.76 3.98 -9.64
CA HIS A 35 16.60 4.67 -10.20
C HIS A 35 16.10 5.81 -9.33
N ALA A 36 16.59 5.92 -8.08
CA ALA A 36 16.28 6.94 -7.11
C ALA A 36 14.77 7.27 -7.04
N PRO A 37 13.87 6.29 -6.81
CA PRO A 37 12.46 6.60 -6.60
C PRO A 37 12.30 7.39 -5.31
N GLN A 38 11.30 8.27 -5.29
CA GLN A 38 10.97 9.08 -4.12
C GLN A 38 9.92 8.38 -3.25
N VAL A 39 9.06 7.56 -3.87
CA VAL A 39 8.05 6.76 -3.20
C VAL A 39 8.13 5.32 -3.68
N VAL A 40 8.18 4.37 -2.75
CA VAL A 40 8.09 2.93 -3.02
C VAL A 40 6.78 2.40 -2.48
N VAL A 41 5.99 1.74 -3.34
CA VAL A 41 4.68 1.19 -2.99
C VAL A 41 4.75 -0.34 -3.01
N LEU A 42 4.42 -0.95 -1.86
CA LEU A 42 4.39 -2.39 -1.65
C LEU A 42 2.94 -2.92 -1.64
N PRO A 43 2.70 -4.20 -1.90
CA PRO A 43 1.35 -4.78 -1.92
C PRO A 43 0.71 -4.88 -0.51
N GLU A 44 -0.55 -5.34 -0.48
CA GLU A 44 -1.28 -5.70 0.75
C GLU A 44 -0.52 -6.80 1.51
N ALA A 45 -0.51 -6.71 2.84
CA ALA A 45 0.19 -7.65 3.72
C ALA A 45 1.63 -8.00 3.27
N ALA A 46 2.37 -7.00 2.75
CA ALA A 46 3.66 -7.18 2.09
C ALA A 46 4.72 -7.87 2.95
N LEU A 47 4.64 -7.74 4.26
CA LEU A 47 5.65 -8.28 5.17
C LEU A 47 5.39 -9.74 5.57
N THR A 48 4.13 -10.16 5.58
CA THR A 48 3.70 -11.44 6.17
C THR A 48 3.00 -12.37 5.20
N GLY A 49 2.58 -11.85 4.05
CA GLY A 49 1.64 -12.49 3.15
C GLY A 49 0.21 -12.39 3.63
N TYR A 50 -0.70 -12.42 2.68
CA TYR A 50 -2.13 -12.39 2.92
C TYR A 50 -2.65 -13.76 3.30
N PHE A 51 -3.79 -13.83 4.02
CA PHE A 51 -4.49 -15.06 4.36
C PHE A 51 -3.75 -15.97 5.35
N LEU A 52 -3.48 -15.45 6.55
CA LEU A 52 -2.74 -16.16 7.61
C LEU A 52 -3.61 -17.07 8.49
N GLN A 53 -4.93 -17.09 8.27
CA GLN A 53 -5.93 -17.93 9.00
C GLN A 53 -5.85 -17.85 10.53
N GLY A 54 -4.95 -17.89 11.24
CA GLY A 54 -4.78 -17.77 12.69
C GLY A 54 -3.45 -17.15 13.07
N GLY A 55 -2.50 -17.06 12.11
CA GLY A 55 -1.16 -16.54 12.35
C GLY A 55 -1.07 -15.01 12.41
N VAL A 56 -2.21 -14.30 12.39
CA VAL A 56 -2.22 -12.84 12.48
C VAL A 56 -1.65 -12.35 13.81
N ARG A 57 -1.98 -13.03 14.91
CA ARG A 57 -1.56 -12.62 16.26
C ARG A 57 -0.05 -12.61 16.44
N GLU A 58 0.60 -13.61 15.88
CA GLU A 58 2.06 -13.81 15.99
C GLU A 58 2.84 -12.85 15.09
N LEU A 59 2.21 -12.34 14.03
CA LEU A 59 2.88 -11.55 13.00
C LEU A 59 2.44 -10.09 12.97
N ALA A 60 1.41 -9.74 13.74
CA ALA A 60 0.93 -8.36 13.79
C ALA A 60 1.93 -7.47 14.54
N LEU A 61 2.19 -6.32 13.95
CA LEU A 61 3.14 -5.32 14.41
C LEU A 61 2.41 -4.09 14.92
N THR A 62 2.94 -3.44 15.92
CA THR A 62 2.61 -2.05 16.20
C THR A 62 3.22 -1.14 15.12
N ARG A 63 2.72 0.10 15.00
CA ARG A 63 3.32 1.09 14.08
C ARG A 63 4.78 1.40 14.40
N HIS A 64 5.17 1.26 15.66
CA HIS A 64 6.55 1.48 16.11
C HIS A 64 7.46 0.35 15.65
N GLU A 65 7.08 -0.91 15.91
CA GLU A 65 7.83 -2.09 15.45
C GLU A 65 7.95 -2.11 13.92
N LEU A 66 6.89 -1.70 13.20
CA LEU A 66 6.94 -1.56 11.74
C LEU A 66 8.02 -0.55 11.30
N LEU A 67 8.05 0.63 11.95
CA LEU A 67 9.06 1.65 11.65
C LEU A 67 10.46 1.12 11.90
N GLU A 68 10.72 0.53 13.06
CA GLU A 68 12.04 -0.01 13.43
C GLU A 68 12.52 -1.06 12.42
N LEU A 69 11.66 -1.99 12.02
CA LEU A 69 11.98 -3.02 11.03
C LEU A 69 12.36 -2.42 9.67
N LEU A 70 11.60 -1.43 9.20
CA LEU A 70 11.84 -0.79 7.91
C LEU A 70 13.05 0.14 7.95
N VAL A 71 13.31 0.82 9.06
CA VAL A 71 14.55 1.58 9.28
C VAL A 71 15.75 0.64 9.21
N GLY A 72 15.69 -0.54 9.85
CA GLY A 72 16.76 -1.53 9.76
C GLY A 72 17.02 -2.05 8.34
N VAL A 73 15.98 -2.15 7.50
CA VAL A 73 16.15 -2.47 6.07
C VAL A 73 16.75 -1.30 5.32
N TYR A 74 16.24 -0.08 5.53
CA TYR A 74 16.72 1.16 4.91
C TYR A 74 18.23 1.39 5.15
N GLU A 75 18.68 1.21 6.39
CA GLU A 75 20.08 1.35 6.78
C GLU A 75 20.98 0.31 6.12
N LYS A 76 20.53 -0.96 6.10
CA LYS A 76 21.28 -2.07 5.45
C LYS A 76 21.41 -1.90 3.94
N VAL A 77 20.42 -1.25 3.31
CA VAL A 77 20.48 -0.88 1.87
C VAL A 77 21.48 0.26 1.65
N GLY A 78 21.78 1.06 2.66
CA GLY A 78 22.57 2.28 2.54
C GLY A 78 21.84 3.32 1.67
N TRP A 79 20.52 3.47 1.85
CA TRP A 79 19.76 4.48 1.13
C TRP A 79 20.12 5.88 1.62
N GLU A 80 20.30 6.82 0.71
CA GLU A 80 20.63 8.20 1.03
C GLU A 80 19.40 9.10 0.93
N GLY A 81 19.26 10.01 1.91
CA GLY A 81 18.11 10.93 1.97
C GLY A 81 16.81 10.25 2.39
N VAL A 82 15.71 10.94 2.26
CA VAL A 82 14.39 10.42 2.70
C VAL A 82 13.74 9.56 1.61
N LEU A 83 13.32 8.35 1.98
CA LEU A 83 12.53 7.46 1.14
C LEU A 83 11.12 7.32 1.70
N ASP A 84 10.11 7.68 0.90
CA ASP A 84 8.73 7.42 1.28
C ASP A 84 8.34 5.99 0.90
N VAL A 85 7.70 5.29 1.84
CA VAL A 85 7.29 3.89 1.65
C VAL A 85 5.83 3.72 2.01
N VAL A 86 5.07 3.10 1.10
CA VAL A 86 3.71 2.64 1.35
C VAL A 86 3.74 1.12 1.52
N VAL A 87 3.38 0.62 2.71
CA VAL A 87 3.51 -0.81 3.05
C VAL A 87 2.26 -1.36 3.70
N GLY A 88 1.84 -2.57 3.31
CA GLY A 88 0.78 -3.32 3.97
C GLY A 88 1.32 -4.23 5.06
N PHE A 89 0.59 -4.28 6.18
CA PHE A 89 0.96 -5.10 7.31
C PHE A 89 -0.28 -5.45 8.14
N TYR A 90 -0.19 -6.48 8.96
CA TYR A 90 -1.15 -6.68 10.03
C TYR A 90 -0.76 -5.82 11.22
N GLU A 91 -1.66 -4.93 11.62
CA GLU A 91 -1.46 -4.01 12.74
C GLU A 91 -2.03 -4.61 14.02
N ARG A 92 -1.31 -4.43 15.12
CA ARG A 92 -1.78 -4.67 16.49
C ARG A 92 -1.87 -3.32 17.20
N ASP A 93 -3.08 -2.97 17.64
CA ASP A 93 -3.32 -1.72 18.36
C ASP A 93 -4.48 -1.90 19.36
N GLU A 94 -4.32 -1.42 20.60
CA GLU A 94 -5.31 -1.47 21.69
C GLU A 94 -6.01 -2.82 21.86
N GLY A 95 -5.28 -3.91 21.69
CA GLY A 95 -5.81 -5.28 21.85
C GLY A 95 -6.60 -5.81 20.64
N ALA A 96 -6.72 -5.05 19.57
CA ALA A 96 -7.32 -5.45 18.30
C ALA A 96 -6.27 -5.65 17.20
N TYR A 97 -6.65 -6.39 16.16
CA TYR A 97 -5.83 -6.65 14.98
C TYR A 97 -6.52 -6.10 13.74
N TYR A 98 -5.74 -5.51 12.83
CA TYR A 98 -6.25 -4.88 11.62
C TYR A 98 -5.42 -5.27 10.40
N ASN A 99 -6.04 -5.31 9.23
CA ASN A 99 -5.34 -5.25 7.96
C ASN A 99 -5.09 -3.77 7.67
N SER A 100 -3.84 -3.35 7.69
CA SER A 100 -3.47 -1.94 7.65
C SER A 100 -2.47 -1.62 6.53
N ALA A 101 -2.51 -0.38 6.09
CA ALA A 101 -1.53 0.23 5.21
C ALA A 101 -0.89 1.44 5.91
N ALA A 102 0.43 1.51 5.90
CA ALA A 102 1.16 2.63 6.44
C ALA A 102 1.87 3.41 5.33
N TYR A 103 1.89 4.73 5.47
CA TYR A 103 2.79 5.63 4.75
C TYR A 103 3.90 6.09 5.70
N LEU A 104 5.14 5.82 5.33
CA LEU A 104 6.31 6.15 6.14
C LEU A 104 7.24 7.09 5.37
N GLU A 105 7.89 7.98 6.09
CA GLU A 105 9.06 8.75 5.66
C GLU A 105 10.30 8.16 6.32
N LEU A 106 10.99 7.24 5.64
CA LEU A 106 12.18 6.61 6.19
C LEU A 106 13.41 7.53 6.12
N PRO A 107 14.23 7.58 7.17
CA PRO A 107 14.16 6.75 8.40
C PRO A 107 13.36 7.39 9.55
N HIS A 108 12.54 8.41 9.34
CA HIS A 108 12.10 9.32 10.39
C HIS A 108 10.81 8.91 11.12
N ARG A 109 9.74 8.55 10.39
CA ARG A 109 8.41 8.40 11.03
C ARG A 109 7.40 7.61 10.19
N VAL A 110 6.38 7.13 10.87
CA VAL A 110 5.09 6.76 10.27
C VAL A 110 4.25 8.04 10.15
N VAL A 111 3.88 8.40 8.92
CA VAL A 111 3.08 9.60 8.63
C VAL A 111 1.60 9.33 8.86
N HIS A 112 1.10 8.20 8.33
CA HIS A 112 -0.30 7.82 8.41
C HIS A 112 -0.45 6.29 8.39
N VAL A 113 -1.51 5.80 9.06
CA VAL A 113 -1.94 4.40 9.00
C VAL A 113 -3.43 4.38 8.67
N HIS A 114 -3.77 3.71 7.59
CA HIS A 114 -5.15 3.39 7.21
C HIS A 114 -5.45 1.95 7.56
N ARG A 115 -6.59 1.70 8.20
CA ARG A 115 -7.12 0.38 8.52
C ARG A 115 -8.23 0.02 7.55
N LYS A 116 -8.16 -1.16 6.94
CA LYS A 116 -9.15 -1.63 5.97
C LYS A 116 -10.57 -1.53 6.53
N VAL A 117 -11.44 -0.83 5.79
CA VAL A 117 -12.82 -0.56 6.21
C VAL A 117 -13.75 -1.70 5.79
N PHE A 118 -13.57 -2.19 4.56
CA PHE A 118 -14.36 -3.28 4.01
C PHE A 118 -13.56 -4.59 4.08
N LEU A 119 -13.96 -5.46 5.01
CA LEU A 119 -13.34 -6.77 5.18
C LEU A 119 -14.13 -7.80 4.37
N PRO A 120 -13.53 -8.48 3.38
CA PRO A 120 -14.23 -9.51 2.62
C PRO A 120 -14.57 -10.73 3.50
N THR A 121 -15.82 -11.17 3.41
CA THR A 121 -16.37 -12.33 4.15
C THR A 121 -17.04 -13.34 3.24
N TYR A 122 -16.62 -13.40 1.97
CA TYR A 122 -17.21 -14.23 0.94
C TYR A 122 -16.17 -15.18 0.31
N GLY A 123 -16.65 -16.30 -0.20
CA GLY A 123 -15.78 -17.32 -0.82
C GLY A 123 -14.80 -17.92 0.19
N VAL A 124 -13.51 -17.75 -0.07
CA VAL A 124 -12.42 -18.21 0.80
C VAL A 124 -11.99 -17.16 1.82
N PHE A 125 -12.56 -15.97 1.75
CA PHE A 125 -12.21 -14.85 2.61
C PHE A 125 -13.07 -14.85 3.86
N ASP A 126 -12.46 -14.67 5.02
CA ASP A 126 -13.12 -14.58 6.33
C ASP A 126 -12.31 -13.63 7.24
N GLU A 127 -12.06 -12.41 6.72
CA GLU A 127 -11.24 -11.45 7.44
C GLU A 127 -11.88 -11.00 8.76
N GLU A 128 -13.20 -10.84 8.80
CA GLU A 128 -13.91 -10.39 10.02
C GLU A 128 -13.77 -11.33 11.21
N ARG A 129 -13.43 -12.59 10.97
CA ARG A 129 -13.19 -13.55 12.04
C ARG A 129 -11.94 -13.22 12.86
N TYR A 130 -10.96 -12.57 12.25
CA TYR A 130 -9.65 -12.36 12.84
C TYR A 130 -9.27 -10.89 12.98
N LEU A 131 -9.94 -10.00 12.25
CA LEU A 131 -9.57 -8.60 12.11
C LEU A 131 -10.74 -7.68 12.44
N ALA A 132 -10.42 -6.56 13.06
CA ALA A 132 -11.36 -5.46 13.26
C ALA A 132 -11.40 -4.54 12.03
N ARG A 133 -12.56 -3.93 11.77
CA ARG A 133 -12.74 -2.95 10.70
C ARG A 133 -12.12 -1.60 11.04
N GLY A 134 -11.51 -0.98 10.05
CA GLY A 134 -11.26 0.46 10.07
C GLY A 134 -12.58 1.25 10.08
N ARG A 135 -12.50 2.48 10.54
CA ARG A 135 -13.70 3.34 10.67
C ARG A 135 -13.59 4.65 9.91
N ARG A 136 -12.46 4.90 9.25
CA ARG A 136 -12.17 6.19 8.62
C ARG A 136 -11.45 5.99 7.30
N VAL A 137 -11.74 6.87 6.36
CA VAL A 137 -10.96 7.11 5.15
C VAL A 137 -10.57 8.58 5.22
N GLU A 138 -9.28 8.86 5.27
CA GLU A 138 -8.74 10.20 5.50
C GLU A 138 -7.62 10.49 4.50
N ALA A 139 -7.57 11.74 4.01
CA ALA A 139 -6.43 12.25 3.28
C ALA A 139 -5.42 12.89 4.25
N PHE A 140 -4.15 12.59 4.07
CA PHE A 140 -3.06 13.08 4.91
C PHE A 140 -2.00 13.83 4.08
N ARG A 141 -1.19 14.63 4.75
CA ARG A 141 -0.10 15.38 4.10
C ARG A 141 1.14 14.52 3.97
N THR A 142 1.71 14.52 2.78
CA THR A 142 3.04 13.98 2.47
C THR A 142 3.96 15.12 2.03
N ARG A 143 5.22 14.81 1.76
CA ARG A 143 6.17 15.77 1.16
C ARG A 143 5.78 16.20 -0.26
N PHE A 144 4.87 15.47 -0.91
CA PHE A 144 4.52 15.63 -2.33
C PHE A 144 3.07 16.08 -2.57
N GLY A 145 2.34 16.40 -1.51
CA GLY A 145 0.93 16.76 -1.59
C GLY A 145 0.07 15.94 -0.64
N ARG A 146 -1.25 15.98 -0.84
CA ARG A 146 -2.19 15.20 -0.03
C ARG A 146 -2.42 13.83 -0.65
N ALA A 147 -2.34 12.79 0.16
CA ALA A 147 -2.54 11.41 -0.27
C ALA A 147 -3.59 10.71 0.59
N ALA A 148 -4.14 9.61 0.08
CA ALA A 148 -4.94 8.66 0.84
C ALA A 148 -4.46 7.24 0.58
N LEU A 149 -4.76 6.33 1.52
CA LEU A 149 -4.49 4.90 1.40
C LEU A 149 -5.82 4.15 1.32
N LEU A 150 -5.93 3.17 0.41
CA LEU A 150 -7.04 2.22 0.34
C LEU A 150 -6.47 0.80 0.20
N ILE A 151 -7.16 -0.19 0.78
CA ILE A 151 -6.68 -1.57 0.79
C ILE A 151 -7.71 -2.48 0.12
N CYS A 152 -7.33 -3.06 -1.03
CA CYS A 152 -8.05 -4.12 -1.74
C CYS A 152 -9.57 -3.84 -1.84
N GLU A 153 -10.39 -4.49 -1.01
CA GLU A 153 -11.85 -4.35 -0.98
C GLU A 153 -12.31 -2.90 -0.80
N ASP A 154 -11.56 -2.06 -0.08
CA ASP A 154 -11.91 -0.64 0.04
C ASP A 154 -12.02 0.03 -1.33
N PHE A 155 -11.13 -0.30 -2.26
CA PHE A 155 -11.11 0.32 -3.58
C PHE A 155 -12.25 -0.13 -4.50
N TRP A 156 -12.89 -1.27 -4.21
CA TRP A 156 -14.07 -1.75 -4.93
C TRP A 156 -15.34 -0.95 -4.61
N HIS A 157 -15.33 -0.23 -3.50
CA HIS A 157 -16.44 0.61 -3.09
C HIS A 157 -16.16 2.07 -3.46
N SER A 158 -16.87 2.62 -4.43
CA SER A 158 -16.68 4.00 -4.92
C SER A 158 -16.73 5.05 -3.82
N ILE A 159 -17.47 4.77 -2.73
CA ILE A 159 -17.60 5.69 -1.59
C ILE A 159 -16.27 6.00 -0.92
N THR A 160 -15.35 5.05 -0.79
CA THR A 160 -14.05 5.27 -0.15
C THR A 160 -13.16 6.20 -0.96
N ALA A 161 -13.07 5.97 -2.27
CA ALA A 161 -12.34 6.88 -3.17
C ALA A 161 -12.98 8.27 -3.21
N THR A 162 -14.32 8.34 -3.17
CA THR A 162 -15.06 9.60 -3.11
C THR A 162 -14.76 10.37 -1.82
N ILE A 163 -14.80 9.70 -0.65
CA ILE A 163 -14.45 10.33 0.63
C ILE A 163 -13.00 10.85 0.61
N ALA A 164 -12.05 10.03 0.15
CA ALA A 164 -10.66 10.44 0.03
C ALA A 164 -10.48 11.68 -0.84
N ALA A 165 -11.16 11.73 -2.00
CA ALA A 165 -11.11 12.86 -2.92
C ALA A 165 -11.75 14.13 -2.31
N LEU A 166 -12.90 14.00 -1.65
CA LEU A 166 -13.56 15.11 -0.96
C LEU A 166 -12.75 15.65 0.23
N ASP A 167 -11.98 14.78 0.90
CA ASP A 167 -11.03 15.18 1.95
C ASP A 167 -9.73 15.76 1.35
N GLY A 168 -9.65 15.91 0.03
CA GLY A 168 -8.58 16.61 -0.67
C GLY A 168 -7.38 15.73 -1.04
N ALA A 169 -7.54 14.42 -1.15
CA ALA A 169 -6.48 13.57 -1.68
C ALA A 169 -6.22 13.87 -3.16
N GLU A 170 -4.98 14.16 -3.49
CA GLU A 170 -4.47 14.35 -4.86
C GLU A 170 -3.98 13.02 -5.46
N VAL A 171 -3.56 12.10 -4.58
CA VAL A 171 -3.10 10.76 -4.92
C VAL A 171 -3.73 9.74 -3.98
N ILE A 172 -4.25 8.65 -4.54
CA ILE A 172 -4.75 7.50 -3.78
C ILE A 172 -3.83 6.31 -4.05
N TYR A 173 -3.18 5.80 -3.01
CA TYR A 173 -2.42 4.56 -3.06
C TYR A 173 -3.35 3.39 -2.76
N ALA A 174 -3.88 2.77 -3.83
CA ALA A 174 -4.72 1.59 -3.73
C ALA A 174 -3.86 0.33 -3.82
N ARG A 175 -4.09 -0.65 -2.95
CA ARG A 175 -3.24 -1.82 -2.77
C ARG A 175 -4.06 -3.08 -2.61
N GLY A 176 -3.69 -4.10 -3.38
CA GLY A 176 -4.30 -5.42 -3.32
C GLY A 176 -3.24 -6.52 -3.24
N GLU A 177 -3.70 -7.77 -3.11
CA GLU A 177 -2.83 -8.93 -3.12
C GLU A 177 -2.25 -9.16 -4.53
N PRO A 178 -0.94 -9.47 -4.66
CA PRO A 178 -0.36 -9.82 -5.95
C PRO A 178 -1.02 -11.09 -6.52
N GLY A 179 -1.56 -11.00 -7.73
CA GLY A 179 -2.08 -12.14 -8.47
C GLY A 179 -3.59 -12.39 -8.37
N GLN A 180 -4.35 -11.58 -7.64
CA GLN A 180 -5.80 -11.53 -7.80
C GLN A 180 -6.16 -10.52 -8.89
N GLY A 181 -6.44 -11.03 -10.09
CA GLY A 181 -7.05 -10.22 -11.13
C GLY A 181 -8.40 -9.67 -10.67
N LEU A 182 -8.77 -8.52 -11.19
CA LEU A 182 -10.09 -7.93 -10.98
C LEU A 182 -11.18 -8.97 -11.27
N PRO A 183 -12.18 -9.16 -10.40
CA PRO A 183 -13.33 -9.99 -10.73
C PRO A 183 -14.02 -9.41 -11.97
N GLY A 184 -14.05 -10.17 -13.05
CA GLY A 184 -14.59 -9.77 -14.33
C GLY A 184 -13.47 -9.56 -15.35
N GLY A 185 -12.73 -10.65 -15.64
CA GLY A 185 -11.62 -10.73 -16.57
C GLY A 185 -11.73 -9.87 -17.82
N VAL A 186 -11.27 -8.65 -17.76
CA VAL A 186 -10.91 -7.86 -18.93
C VAL A 186 -9.42 -8.08 -19.16
N SER A 187 -9.11 -9.15 -19.90
CA SER A 187 -7.83 -9.25 -20.60
C SER A 187 -7.78 -8.10 -21.61
N ARG A 188 -7.08 -7.03 -21.30
CA ARG A 188 -6.79 -5.98 -22.26
C ARG A 188 -5.66 -6.44 -23.18
N GLU A 189 -6.03 -6.69 -24.43
CA GLU A 189 -5.09 -6.65 -25.53
C GLU A 189 -4.40 -5.27 -25.57
N ARG A 190 -3.07 -5.28 -25.76
CA ARG A 190 -2.25 -4.07 -25.83
C ARG A 190 -2.61 -3.29 -27.10
N GLY A 191 -3.37 -2.22 -26.94
CA GLY A 191 -3.54 -1.17 -27.93
C GLY A 191 -2.58 0.00 -27.62
N PRO A 192 -2.18 0.80 -28.65
CA PRO A 192 -1.22 1.88 -28.44
C PRO A 192 -1.78 3.00 -27.56
N LEU A 193 -0.93 3.51 -26.67
CA LEU A 193 -1.20 4.60 -25.74
C LEU A 193 -1.73 5.85 -26.46
N ALA A 194 -2.98 6.23 -26.19
CA ALA A 194 -3.49 7.53 -26.58
C ALA A 194 -3.08 8.57 -25.52
N HIS A 195 -2.39 9.62 -25.93
CA HIS A 195 -2.02 10.74 -25.08
C HIS A 195 -3.28 11.48 -24.55
N PRO A 196 -3.38 11.79 -23.26
CA PRO A 196 -4.45 12.60 -22.74
C PRO A 196 -4.28 14.06 -23.19
N ARG A 197 -5.34 14.66 -23.69
CA ARG A 197 -5.41 16.09 -24.00
C ARG A 197 -5.42 16.91 -22.70
N PRO A 198 -4.77 18.08 -22.63
CA PRO A 198 -4.83 18.96 -21.49
C PRO A 198 -6.15 19.72 -21.48
N GLY A 199 -6.95 19.52 -20.46
CA GLY A 199 -8.20 20.25 -20.25
C GLY A 199 -8.92 19.86 -18.97
N GLY A 200 -8.70 20.63 -17.92
CA GLY A 200 -9.65 21.03 -16.88
C GLY A 200 -10.24 19.93 -15.98
N GLY A 201 -9.92 20.00 -14.72
CA GLY A 201 -10.58 19.29 -13.63
C GLY A 201 -9.59 18.52 -12.77
N GLY A 202 -9.30 19.04 -11.57
CA GLY A 202 -8.44 18.36 -10.59
C GLY A 202 -9.14 17.11 -10.04
N GLY A 203 -8.96 15.98 -10.70
CA GLY A 203 -9.36 14.67 -10.18
C GLY A 203 -8.20 14.01 -9.45
N ALA A 204 -8.47 13.32 -8.34
CA ALA A 204 -7.48 12.53 -7.63
C ALA A 204 -6.93 11.42 -8.54
N ARG A 205 -5.62 11.18 -8.47
CA ARG A 205 -4.97 10.09 -9.22
C ARG A 205 -4.82 8.85 -8.34
N ALA A 206 -5.26 7.71 -8.82
CA ALA A 206 -5.08 6.44 -8.14
C ALA A 206 -3.84 5.71 -8.68
N ILE A 207 -2.99 5.23 -7.77
CA ILE A 207 -1.84 4.37 -8.10
C ILE A 207 -2.14 2.98 -7.55
N CYS A 208 -2.38 2.04 -8.46
CA CYS A 208 -2.67 0.64 -8.13
C CYS A 208 -1.41 -0.23 -8.30
N GLY A 209 -1.23 -1.19 -7.40
CA GLY A 209 -0.16 -2.20 -7.50
C GLY A 209 -0.40 -3.16 -8.67
N GLY A 210 -0.01 -2.76 -9.86
CA GLY A 210 -0.17 -3.52 -11.10
C GLY A 210 0.39 -2.77 -12.31
N GLY A 211 0.96 -1.59 -12.11
CA GLY A 211 1.70 -0.85 -13.15
C GLY A 211 0.86 -0.09 -14.16
N GLU A 212 -0.47 -0.03 -13.99
CA GLU A 212 -1.34 0.78 -14.85
C GLU A 212 -2.18 1.78 -14.04
N PRO A 213 -2.46 2.99 -14.58
CA PRO A 213 -3.33 3.94 -13.92
C PRO A 213 -4.75 3.38 -13.84
N CYS A 214 -5.31 3.31 -12.64
CA CYS A 214 -6.71 2.99 -12.44
C CYS A 214 -7.56 4.18 -12.91
N GLY A 215 -8.42 3.94 -13.90
CA GLY A 215 -9.43 4.94 -14.29
C GLY A 215 -10.49 5.06 -13.18
N VAL A 216 -10.69 6.27 -12.68
CA VAL A 216 -11.83 6.65 -11.82
C VAL A 216 -12.88 7.32 -12.71
#